data_0ffcdf0af68f1d467beb744950516192
#
_entry.id   0ffcdf0af68f1d467beb744950516192
#
_cell.length_a   1.000
_cell.length_b   1.000
_cell.length_c   1.000
_cell.angle_alpha   90.00
_cell.angle_beta   90.00
_cell.angle_gamma   90.00
#
_symmetry.space_group_name_H-M   'P 1'
#
loop_
_entity.id
_entity.type
_entity.pdbx_description
1 polymer ?
#
loop_
_entity_poly.entity_id
_entity_poly.type
_entity_poly.pdbx_seq_one_letter_code
_entity_poly.pdbx_strand_id
1 'polypeptide(L)'
;VRSSAASDVYKRQNRTLPKVMFTGFQLFNEDVKVGKEYAERVILKEALNETEEVVLAYKQNVFTVLFASDNFVLPEKTQYFYKLEGFNENWLTSMSDMHRVTYTNLAPGTYILKVKATNSDGYAGTEEASLKIVILPPFWMTPWAYIVYALLIVGVVFFSLYAVQRRERNKFRIRQIEDCLLYTSP
;
A
#
# COMPACT_ATOMS: atom_id res chain seq x y z
N VAL A 1 -15.28 -34.05 -51.56
CA VAL A 1 -13.94 -33.58 -51.11
C VAL A 1 -13.92 -32.07 -50.94
N ARG A 2 -14.73 -31.51 -50.02
CA ARG A 2 -14.73 -30.05 -49.74
C ARG A 2 -14.75 -29.70 -48.23
N SER A 3 -14.39 -30.64 -47.37
CA SER A 3 -14.48 -30.40 -45.93
C SER A 3 -13.14 -30.25 -45.21
N SER A 4 -12.00 -30.54 -45.84
CA SER A 4 -10.69 -30.56 -45.21
C SER A 4 -10.04 -29.17 -45.14
N ALA A 5 -10.20 -28.33 -46.16
CA ALA A 5 -9.56 -27.02 -46.19
C ALA A 5 -10.17 -25.98 -45.23
N ALA A 6 -11.48 -26.08 -44.99
CA ALA A 6 -12.13 -25.19 -44.02
C ALA A 6 -11.79 -25.52 -42.56
N SER A 7 -11.47 -26.80 -42.29
CA SER A 7 -11.02 -27.25 -40.96
C SER A 7 -9.58 -26.81 -40.63
N ASP A 8 -8.72 -26.72 -41.66
CA ASP A 8 -7.30 -26.34 -41.46
C ASP A 8 -7.08 -24.81 -41.29
N VAL A 9 -7.98 -24.00 -41.84
CA VAL A 9 -7.96 -22.54 -41.61
C VAL A 9 -8.37 -22.20 -40.19
N TYR A 10 -9.24 -22.98 -39.58
CA TYR A 10 -9.66 -22.80 -38.18
C TYR A 10 -8.61 -23.25 -37.14
N LYS A 11 -7.60 -24.01 -37.55
CA LYS A 11 -6.54 -24.54 -36.65
C LYS A 11 -5.31 -23.63 -36.51
N ARG A 12 -5.26 -22.49 -37.17
CA ARG A 12 -4.23 -21.49 -36.86
C ARG A 12 -4.66 -20.62 -35.68
N GLN A 13 -4.87 -21.28 -34.56
CA GLN A 13 -4.98 -20.60 -33.29
C GLN A 13 -3.68 -19.85 -33.02
N ASN A 14 -3.78 -18.56 -32.72
CA ASN A 14 -2.62 -17.77 -32.34
C ASN A 14 -2.09 -18.28 -31.00
N ARG A 15 -1.06 -19.12 -31.02
CA ARG A 15 -0.42 -19.69 -29.82
C ARG A 15 0.60 -18.73 -29.21
N THR A 16 0.74 -17.53 -29.78
CA THR A 16 1.60 -16.50 -29.20
C THR A 16 0.96 -16.03 -27.89
N LEU A 17 1.62 -16.33 -26.78
CA LEU A 17 1.17 -15.94 -25.46
C LEU A 17 1.47 -14.45 -25.27
N PRO A 18 0.50 -13.62 -24.87
CA PRO A 18 0.71 -12.19 -24.66
C PRO A 18 1.63 -11.95 -23.46
N LYS A 19 2.61 -11.11 -23.65
CA LYS A 19 3.45 -10.60 -22.58
C LYS A 19 2.88 -9.28 -22.09
N VAL A 20 2.70 -9.16 -20.78
CA VAL A 20 2.24 -7.93 -20.12
C VAL A 20 3.43 -7.13 -19.67
N MET A 21 3.37 -5.82 -19.86
CA MET A 21 4.34 -4.86 -19.34
C MET A 21 3.64 -3.70 -18.64
N PHE A 22 4.29 -3.14 -17.62
CA PHE A 22 3.79 -1.96 -16.95
C PHE A 22 4.18 -0.71 -17.75
N THR A 23 3.19 0.11 -18.10
CA THR A 23 3.39 1.27 -18.98
C THR A 23 3.39 2.60 -18.24
N GLY A 24 2.78 2.66 -17.06
CA GLY A 24 2.72 3.90 -16.30
C GLY A 24 2.31 3.69 -14.84
N PHE A 25 2.67 4.66 -14.04
CA PHE A 25 2.30 4.74 -12.63
C PHE A 25 1.75 6.13 -12.34
N GLN A 26 0.59 6.20 -11.71
CA GLN A 26 -0.04 7.47 -11.33
C GLN A 26 -0.23 7.53 -9.82
N LEU A 27 -0.06 8.72 -9.27
CA LEU A 27 -0.44 9.08 -7.91
C LEU A 27 -1.54 10.11 -7.96
N PHE A 28 -2.64 9.87 -7.25
CA PHE A 28 -3.79 10.80 -7.23
C PHE A 28 -4.26 11.21 -8.63
N ASN A 29 -4.22 10.27 -9.60
CA ASN A 29 -4.53 10.47 -11.02
C ASN A 29 -3.54 11.38 -11.79
N GLU A 30 -2.37 11.68 -11.22
CA GLU A 30 -1.29 12.38 -11.91
C GLU A 30 -0.17 11.41 -12.27
N ASP A 31 0.36 11.50 -13.49
CA ASP A 31 1.44 10.64 -13.96
C ASP A 31 2.74 10.91 -13.18
N VAL A 32 3.31 9.84 -12.65
CA VAL A 32 4.61 9.89 -11.98
C VAL A 32 5.71 9.84 -13.02
N LYS A 33 6.50 10.91 -13.10
CA LYS A 33 7.65 11.00 -14.03
C LYS A 33 8.89 10.40 -13.39
N VAL A 34 9.67 9.70 -14.21
CA VAL A 34 10.98 9.16 -13.82
C VAL A 34 11.91 10.30 -13.35
N GLY A 35 12.60 10.08 -12.25
CA GLY A 35 13.55 11.04 -11.68
C GLY A 35 12.93 12.25 -10.98
N LYS A 36 11.61 12.41 -10.97
CA LYS A 36 10.94 13.50 -10.27
C LYS A 36 10.68 13.14 -8.81
N GLU A 37 10.92 14.11 -7.93
CA GLU A 37 10.62 13.97 -6.50
C GLU A 37 9.15 14.23 -6.21
N TYR A 38 8.56 13.34 -5.41
CA TYR A 38 7.21 13.45 -4.88
C TYR A 38 7.27 13.25 -3.36
N ALA A 39 6.92 14.31 -2.60
CA ALA A 39 7.01 14.33 -1.13
C ALA A 39 8.40 13.91 -0.61
N GLU A 40 9.44 14.58 -1.10
CA GLU A 40 10.86 14.40 -0.74
C GLU A 40 11.47 13.04 -1.15
N ARG A 41 10.83 12.32 -2.07
CA ARG A 41 11.34 11.03 -2.57
C ARG A 41 11.13 10.89 -4.07
N VAL A 42 12.10 10.27 -4.72
CA VAL A 42 11.96 9.81 -6.09
C VAL A 42 11.26 8.45 -6.04
N ILE A 43 10.06 8.38 -6.62
CA ILE A 43 9.25 7.15 -6.64
C ILE A 43 9.73 6.21 -7.73
N LEU A 44 9.96 6.74 -8.93
CA LEU A 44 10.49 6.01 -10.08
C LEU A 44 11.89 6.52 -10.38
N LYS A 45 12.90 5.67 -10.18
CA LYS A 45 14.29 5.96 -10.54
C LYS A 45 14.57 5.68 -12.01
N GLU A 46 13.89 4.67 -12.54
CA GLU A 46 14.02 4.14 -13.89
C GLU A 46 12.63 3.94 -14.50
N ALA A 47 12.57 3.49 -15.74
CA ALA A 47 11.30 3.15 -16.38
C ALA A 47 10.58 2.04 -15.58
N LEU A 48 9.25 2.10 -15.49
CA LEU A 48 8.46 1.20 -14.65
C LEU A 48 8.65 -0.29 -14.98
N ASN A 49 8.91 -0.61 -16.24
CA ASN A 49 9.19 -1.98 -16.69
C ASN A 49 10.57 -2.52 -16.25
N GLU A 50 11.48 -1.64 -15.84
CA GLU A 50 12.80 -1.97 -15.29
C GLU A 50 12.84 -1.85 -13.76
N THR A 51 11.80 -1.23 -13.19
CA THR A 51 11.67 -1.01 -11.76
C THR A 51 11.08 -2.26 -11.10
N GLU A 52 11.82 -2.90 -10.22
CA GLU A 52 11.34 -4.05 -9.46
C GLU A 52 10.48 -3.65 -8.26
N GLU A 53 10.75 -2.47 -7.68
CA GLU A 53 10.13 -2.02 -6.43
C GLU A 53 9.77 -0.54 -6.48
N VAL A 54 8.52 -0.25 -6.11
CA VAL A 54 8.01 1.12 -5.93
C VAL A 54 7.74 1.36 -4.46
N VAL A 55 8.37 2.39 -3.88
CA VAL A 55 8.22 2.74 -2.46
C VAL A 55 7.36 3.99 -2.32
N LEU A 56 6.23 3.85 -1.64
CA LEU A 56 5.25 4.90 -1.39
C LEU A 56 5.27 5.34 0.08
N ALA A 57 5.13 6.64 0.30
CA ALA A 57 4.89 7.16 1.65
C ALA A 57 3.44 6.87 2.09
N TYR A 58 3.19 6.79 3.39
CA TYR A 58 1.85 6.57 3.94
C TYR A 58 0.76 7.51 3.38
N LYS A 59 1.13 8.76 3.09
CA LYS A 59 0.20 9.75 2.52
C LYS A 59 -0.10 9.51 1.04
N GLN A 60 0.69 8.70 0.34
CA GLN A 60 0.56 8.38 -1.09
C GLN A 60 -0.29 7.11 -1.26
N ASN A 61 -1.48 7.13 -0.68
CA ASN A 61 -2.35 5.96 -0.53
C ASN A 61 -3.34 5.75 -1.69
N VAL A 62 -3.27 6.57 -2.73
CA VAL A 62 -4.06 6.42 -3.96
C VAL A 62 -3.10 6.35 -5.14
N PHE A 63 -2.99 5.18 -5.72
CA PHE A 63 -2.14 4.98 -6.90
C PHE A 63 -2.84 4.12 -7.95
N THR A 64 -2.45 4.35 -9.19
CA THR A 64 -2.95 3.61 -10.34
C THR A 64 -1.76 3.06 -11.11
N VAL A 65 -1.80 1.79 -11.46
CA VAL A 65 -0.82 1.13 -12.30
C VAL A 65 -1.44 0.89 -13.66
N LEU A 66 -0.76 1.36 -14.70
CA LEU A 66 -1.13 1.15 -16.09
C LEU A 66 -0.30 -0.01 -16.66
N PHE A 67 -0.95 -0.85 -17.44
CA PHE A 67 -0.29 -1.98 -18.09
C PHE A 67 -0.80 -2.16 -19.51
N ALA A 68 0.00 -2.77 -20.34
CA ALA A 68 -0.37 -3.12 -21.71
C ALA A 68 0.20 -4.50 -22.06
N SER A 69 -0.40 -5.11 -23.05
CA SER A 69 0.07 -6.37 -23.65
C SER A 69 0.71 -6.08 -24.99
N ASP A 70 1.69 -6.87 -25.36
CA ASP A 70 2.32 -6.86 -26.70
C ASP A 70 1.46 -7.52 -27.78
N ASN A 71 0.24 -7.95 -27.42
CA ASN A 71 -0.70 -8.54 -28.38
C ASN A 71 -1.41 -7.46 -29.20
N PHE A 72 -0.90 -7.17 -30.38
CA PHE A 72 -1.49 -6.21 -31.33
C PHE A 72 -2.56 -6.83 -32.24
N VAL A 73 -2.77 -8.15 -32.16
CA VAL A 73 -3.80 -8.85 -32.94
C VAL A 73 -5.09 -8.89 -32.10
N LEU A 74 -6.06 -8.06 -32.46
CA LEU A 74 -7.36 -7.90 -31.76
C LEU A 74 -7.21 -7.50 -30.28
N PRO A 75 -6.66 -6.34 -29.97
CA PRO A 75 -6.47 -5.88 -28.60
C PRO A 75 -7.79 -5.80 -27.81
N GLU A 76 -8.91 -5.58 -28.49
CA GLU A 76 -10.27 -5.52 -27.89
C GLU A 76 -10.71 -6.86 -27.25
N LYS A 77 -10.12 -7.98 -27.66
CA LYS A 77 -10.43 -9.31 -27.10
C LYS A 77 -9.45 -9.77 -26.02
N THR A 78 -8.41 -8.99 -25.75
CA THR A 78 -7.44 -9.31 -24.71
C THR A 78 -8.08 -9.03 -23.33
N GLN A 79 -8.15 -10.05 -22.50
CA GLN A 79 -8.60 -9.91 -21.12
C GLN A 79 -7.39 -9.88 -20.19
N TYR A 80 -7.41 -8.96 -19.23
CA TYR A 80 -6.37 -8.84 -18.23
C TYR A 80 -6.88 -9.37 -16.90
N PHE A 81 -6.02 -10.12 -16.24
CA PHE A 81 -6.23 -10.60 -14.88
C PHE A 81 -5.16 -10.02 -14.01
N TYR A 82 -5.56 -9.49 -12.87
CA TYR A 82 -4.65 -8.91 -11.90
C TYR A 82 -4.93 -9.40 -10.50
N LYS A 83 -3.88 -9.43 -9.69
CA LYS A 83 -3.93 -9.82 -8.29
C LYS A 83 -2.90 -8.99 -7.52
N LEU A 84 -3.30 -8.47 -6.37
CA LEU A 84 -2.39 -7.81 -5.44
C LEU A 84 -2.16 -8.72 -4.24
N GLU A 85 -1.05 -9.45 -4.24
CA GLU A 85 -0.68 -10.29 -3.11
C GLU A 85 -0.45 -9.46 -1.86
N GLY A 86 -1.00 -9.91 -0.74
CA GLY A 86 -1.06 -9.15 0.50
C GLY A 86 -2.37 -8.36 0.70
N PHE A 87 -3.20 -8.23 -0.36
CA PHE A 87 -4.49 -7.56 -0.28
C PHE A 87 -5.65 -8.47 -0.72
N ASN A 88 -5.53 -9.13 -1.86
CA ASN A 88 -6.55 -10.06 -2.34
C ASN A 88 -5.92 -11.40 -2.75
N GLU A 89 -6.63 -12.49 -2.47
CA GLU A 89 -6.17 -13.85 -2.78
C GLU A 89 -6.56 -14.30 -4.20
N ASN A 90 -7.67 -13.79 -4.70
CA ASN A 90 -8.22 -14.20 -5.98
C ASN A 90 -7.79 -13.27 -7.12
N TRP A 91 -7.68 -13.86 -8.32
CA TRP A 91 -7.50 -13.10 -9.55
C TRP A 91 -8.77 -12.33 -9.88
N LEU A 92 -8.62 -11.05 -10.16
CA LEU A 92 -9.68 -10.16 -10.61
C LEU A 92 -9.51 -9.92 -12.10
N THR A 93 -10.64 -9.74 -12.81
CA THR A 93 -10.64 -9.46 -14.24
C THR A 93 -10.79 -7.96 -14.45
N SER A 94 -9.92 -7.38 -15.26
CA SER A 94 -10.10 -6.02 -15.77
C SER A 94 -10.94 -6.07 -17.04
N MET A 95 -11.88 -5.12 -17.18
CA MET A 95 -12.61 -4.97 -18.43
C MET A 95 -11.64 -4.56 -19.54
N SER A 96 -11.89 -5.02 -20.77
CA SER A 96 -11.01 -4.84 -21.94
C SER A 96 -10.61 -3.39 -22.23
N ASP A 97 -11.43 -2.42 -21.83
CA ASP A 97 -11.17 -0.99 -22.07
C ASP A 97 -10.30 -0.33 -20.99
N MET A 98 -10.10 -1.00 -19.83
CA MET A 98 -9.35 -0.46 -18.72
C MET A 98 -8.03 -1.20 -18.53
N HIS A 99 -6.99 -0.72 -19.21
CA HIS A 99 -5.62 -1.20 -19.03
C HIS A 99 -4.95 -0.59 -17.78
N ARG A 100 -5.72 -0.47 -16.69
CA ARG A 100 -5.26 0.13 -15.42
C ARG A 100 -5.98 -0.47 -14.23
N VAL A 101 -5.29 -0.47 -13.11
CA VAL A 101 -5.86 -0.82 -11.80
C VAL A 101 -5.54 0.26 -10.79
N THR A 102 -6.54 0.67 -10.03
CA THR A 102 -6.40 1.70 -8.99
C THR A 102 -6.61 1.06 -7.63
N TYR A 103 -5.69 1.34 -6.73
CA TYR A 103 -5.80 0.97 -5.32
C TYR A 103 -5.86 2.21 -4.46
N THR A 104 -6.70 2.16 -3.43
CA THR A 104 -6.90 3.25 -2.50
C THR A 104 -6.80 2.75 -1.07
N ASN A 105 -6.20 3.56 -0.22
CA ASN A 105 -6.18 3.34 1.24
C ASN A 105 -5.63 1.97 1.68
N LEU A 106 -4.57 1.50 1.03
CA LEU A 106 -3.88 0.29 1.48
C LEU A 106 -3.15 0.55 2.80
N ALA A 107 -3.13 -0.46 3.66
CA ALA A 107 -2.37 -0.42 4.90
C ALA A 107 -0.85 -0.39 4.63
N PRO A 108 -0.03 0.13 5.56
CA PRO A 108 1.41 -0.01 5.47
C PRO A 108 1.82 -1.47 5.36
N GLY A 109 2.69 -1.77 4.40
CA GLY A 109 3.11 -3.15 4.14
C GLY A 109 3.76 -3.32 2.78
N THR A 110 4.08 -4.56 2.46
CA THR A 110 4.65 -4.96 1.17
C THR A 110 3.62 -5.74 0.39
N TYR A 111 3.39 -5.33 -0.85
CA TYR A 111 2.44 -5.92 -1.78
C TYR A 111 3.13 -6.28 -3.07
N ILE A 112 2.65 -7.30 -3.78
CA ILE A 112 3.14 -7.68 -5.09
C ILE A 112 1.95 -7.68 -6.06
N LEU A 113 1.97 -6.70 -6.98
CA LEU A 113 0.99 -6.65 -8.06
C LEU A 113 1.43 -7.62 -9.15
N LYS A 114 0.58 -8.59 -9.44
CA LYS A 114 0.75 -9.54 -10.54
C LYS A 114 -0.31 -9.29 -11.59
N VAL A 115 0.10 -9.21 -12.84
CA VAL A 115 -0.79 -9.01 -13.99
C VAL A 115 -0.47 -10.04 -15.06
N LYS A 116 -1.50 -10.64 -15.65
CA LYS A 116 -1.40 -11.54 -16.79
C LYS A 116 -2.50 -11.22 -17.80
N ALA A 117 -2.27 -11.55 -19.04
CA ALA A 117 -3.25 -11.35 -20.12
C ALA A 117 -3.59 -12.69 -20.80
N THR A 118 -4.79 -12.76 -21.37
CA THR A 118 -5.16 -13.82 -22.30
C THR A 118 -5.07 -13.30 -23.73
N ASN A 119 -4.80 -14.22 -24.67
CA ASN A 119 -4.95 -13.88 -26.08
C ASN A 119 -6.44 -13.88 -26.50
N SER A 120 -6.70 -13.51 -27.74
CA SER A 120 -8.05 -13.48 -28.35
C SER A 120 -8.78 -14.81 -28.32
N ASP A 121 -8.06 -15.92 -28.17
CA ASP A 121 -8.59 -17.28 -28.13
C ASP A 121 -8.77 -17.83 -26.70
N GLY A 122 -8.57 -16.98 -25.67
CA GLY A 122 -8.76 -17.33 -24.26
C GLY A 122 -7.58 -18.07 -23.61
N TYR A 123 -6.45 -18.25 -24.31
CA TYR A 123 -5.25 -18.83 -23.71
C TYR A 123 -4.57 -17.79 -22.81
N ALA A 124 -4.44 -18.12 -21.54
CA ALA A 124 -3.73 -17.30 -20.57
C ALA A 124 -2.21 -17.32 -20.85
N GLY A 125 -1.57 -16.17 -20.87
CA GLY A 125 -0.12 -16.06 -20.88
C GLY A 125 0.45 -16.77 -19.63
N THR A 126 1.54 -17.49 -19.81
CA THR A 126 2.27 -18.12 -18.71
C THR A 126 3.19 -17.14 -18.00
N GLU A 127 3.52 -16.02 -18.65
CA GLU A 127 4.35 -14.96 -18.07
C GLU A 127 3.46 -13.98 -17.31
N GLU A 128 3.75 -13.84 -16.00
CA GLU A 128 3.13 -12.85 -15.12
C GLU A 128 4.09 -11.65 -15.01
N ALA A 129 3.59 -10.45 -15.29
CA ALA A 129 4.29 -9.23 -14.91
C ALA A 129 4.10 -9.00 -13.42
N SER A 130 5.17 -8.77 -12.67
CA SER A 130 5.15 -8.52 -11.24
C SER A 130 5.79 -7.19 -10.89
N LEU A 131 5.16 -6.43 -10.00
CA LEU A 131 5.67 -5.16 -9.46
C LEU A 131 5.50 -5.17 -7.95
N LYS A 132 6.61 -5.02 -7.23
CA LYS A 132 6.60 -4.91 -5.78
C LYS A 132 6.26 -3.48 -5.37
N ILE A 133 5.30 -3.33 -4.48
CA ILE A 133 4.83 -2.03 -3.97
C ILE A 133 4.97 -2.05 -2.45
N VAL A 134 5.77 -1.14 -1.92
CA VAL A 134 6.01 -0.99 -0.48
C VAL A 134 5.41 0.30 0.00
N ILE A 135 4.47 0.22 0.94
CA ILE A 135 3.86 1.36 1.59
C ILE A 135 4.48 1.52 2.98
N LEU A 136 5.18 2.62 3.18
CA LEU A 136 5.86 2.89 4.44
C LEU A 136 4.87 3.24 5.55
N PRO A 137 5.12 2.79 6.78
CA PRO A 137 4.31 3.18 7.92
C PRO A 137 4.48 4.67 8.24
N PRO A 138 3.44 5.31 8.79
CA PRO A 138 3.55 6.68 9.28
C PRO A 138 4.51 6.77 10.47
N PHE A 139 5.08 7.96 10.71
CA PHE A 139 6.10 8.17 11.73
C PHE A 139 5.64 7.78 13.14
N TRP A 140 4.33 7.87 13.44
CA TRP A 140 3.78 7.49 14.76
C TRP A 140 3.65 5.97 14.99
N MET A 141 3.82 5.14 13.93
CA MET A 141 3.87 3.67 14.02
C MET A 141 5.31 3.14 14.02
N THR A 142 6.32 4.02 14.12
CA THR A 142 7.70 3.59 14.20
C THR A 142 8.04 3.08 15.61
N PRO A 143 9.00 2.16 15.78
CA PRO A 143 9.42 1.66 17.10
C PRO A 143 9.79 2.78 18.07
N TRP A 144 10.40 3.86 17.58
CA TRP A 144 10.74 5.03 18.38
C TRP A 144 9.52 5.75 18.95
N ALA A 145 8.42 5.84 18.21
CA ALA A 145 7.19 6.45 18.68
C ALA A 145 6.61 5.68 19.87
N TYR A 146 6.65 4.34 19.84
CA TYR A 146 6.21 3.52 20.96
C TYR A 146 7.04 3.73 22.22
N ILE A 147 8.37 3.92 22.10
CA ILE A 147 9.24 4.24 23.24
C ILE A 147 8.83 5.58 23.84
N VAL A 148 8.58 6.60 23.01
CA VAL A 148 8.14 7.91 23.48
C VAL A 148 6.77 7.81 24.19
N TYR A 149 5.84 7.05 23.65
CA TYR A 149 4.53 6.85 24.29
C TYR A 149 4.66 6.15 25.65
N ALA A 150 5.51 5.13 25.75
CA ALA A 150 5.78 4.44 27.01
C ALA A 150 6.36 5.40 28.06
N LEU A 151 7.33 6.24 27.68
CA LEU A 151 7.92 7.23 28.57
C LEU A 151 6.89 8.28 29.03
N LEU A 152 6.02 8.73 28.13
CA LEU A 152 4.94 9.66 28.48
C LEU A 152 3.98 9.05 29.48
N ILE A 153 3.57 7.79 29.30
CA ILE A 153 2.67 7.10 30.22
C ILE A 153 3.32 6.97 31.60
N VAL A 154 4.59 6.54 31.66
CA VAL A 154 5.34 6.44 32.92
C VAL A 154 5.45 7.80 33.60
N GLY A 155 5.75 8.86 32.84
CA GLY A 155 5.81 10.24 33.36
C GLY A 155 4.50 10.70 33.95
N VAL A 156 3.37 10.46 33.29
CA VAL A 156 2.03 10.81 33.79
C VAL A 156 1.70 10.05 35.08
N VAL A 157 2.01 8.76 35.13
CA VAL A 157 1.79 7.95 36.35
C VAL A 157 2.65 8.48 37.50
N PHE A 158 3.94 8.72 37.25
CA PHE A 158 4.84 9.26 38.28
C PHE A 158 4.39 10.63 38.76
N PHE A 159 3.99 11.52 37.86
CA PHE A 159 3.49 12.84 38.20
C PHE A 159 2.20 12.77 39.05
N SER A 160 1.28 11.87 38.69
CA SER A 160 0.04 11.67 39.42
C SER A 160 0.30 11.18 40.85
N LEU A 161 1.18 10.20 41.02
CA LEU A 161 1.57 9.70 42.33
C LEU A 161 2.28 10.78 43.15
N TYR A 162 3.16 11.55 42.56
CA TYR A 162 3.80 12.68 43.23
C TYR A 162 2.80 13.74 43.67
N ALA A 163 1.83 14.08 42.84
CA ALA A 163 0.79 15.05 43.16
C ALA A 163 -0.10 14.57 44.33
N VAL A 164 -0.45 13.28 44.38
CA VAL A 164 -1.21 12.68 45.47
C VAL A 164 -0.41 12.75 46.77
N GLN A 165 0.84 12.33 46.78
CA GLN A 165 1.72 12.39 47.94
C GLN A 165 1.89 13.82 48.44
N ARG A 166 2.05 14.79 47.55
CA ARG A 166 2.15 16.21 47.92
C ARG A 166 0.87 16.73 48.59
N ARG A 167 -0.31 16.32 48.08
CA ARG A 167 -1.61 16.68 48.68
C ARG A 167 -1.75 16.12 50.08
N GLU A 168 -1.32 14.88 50.30
CA GLU A 168 -1.36 14.25 51.62
C GLU A 168 -0.44 14.95 52.64
N ARG A 169 0.80 15.23 52.23
CA ARG A 169 1.73 15.99 53.10
C ARG A 169 1.20 17.36 53.47
N ASN A 170 0.53 18.05 52.57
CA ASN A 170 -0.07 19.36 52.88
C ASN A 170 -1.23 19.22 53.84
N LYS A 171 -2.06 18.18 53.73
CA LYS A 171 -3.16 17.91 54.70
C LYS A 171 -2.62 17.64 56.11
N PHE A 172 -1.51 16.87 56.20
CA PHE A 172 -0.86 16.63 57.50
C PHE A 172 -0.34 17.93 58.17
N ARG A 173 0.28 18.82 57.37
CA ARG A 173 0.76 20.10 57.88
C ARG A 173 -0.38 21.00 58.37
N ILE A 174 -1.49 21.06 57.66
CA ILE A 174 -2.65 21.85 58.03
C ILE A 174 -3.24 21.33 59.38
N ARG A 175 -3.40 20.01 59.55
CA ARG A 175 -3.88 19.42 60.82
C ARG A 175 -2.96 19.71 61.96
N GLN A 176 -1.63 19.62 61.80
CA GLN A 176 -0.68 19.97 62.84
C GLN A 176 -0.78 21.44 63.30
N ILE A 177 -1.07 22.36 62.37
CA ILE A 177 -1.26 23.78 62.66
C ILE A 177 -2.58 23.99 63.42
N GLU A 178 -3.66 23.33 63.01
CA GLU A 178 -4.97 23.36 63.70
C GLU A 178 -4.88 22.82 65.12
N ASP A 179 -4.20 21.66 65.33
CA ASP A 179 -4.00 21.09 66.66
C ASP A 179 -3.14 22.01 67.54
N CYS A 180 -2.11 22.64 66.98
CA CYS A 180 -1.28 23.60 67.73
C CYS A 180 -2.06 24.88 68.14
N LEU A 181 -2.95 25.37 67.30
CA LEU A 181 -3.79 26.55 67.59
C LEU A 181 -4.85 26.25 68.62
N LEU A 182 -5.43 25.04 68.68
CA LEU A 182 -6.39 24.60 69.65
C LEU A 182 -5.77 24.47 71.04
N TYR A 183 -4.50 24.17 71.18
CA TYR A 183 -3.80 24.03 72.46
C TYR A 183 -3.28 25.36 73.05
N THR A 184 -3.27 26.43 72.22
CA THR A 184 -2.78 27.77 72.64
C THR A 184 -3.88 28.78 72.95
N SER A 185 -5.14 28.37 72.94
CA SER A 185 -6.25 29.21 73.38
C SER A 185 -6.47 29.02 74.93
N PRO A 186 -6.28 30.09 75.76
CA PRO A 186 -6.50 30.04 77.19
C PRO A 186 -8.01 29.89 77.54
#